data_2ff346af9017ad156c26796f1cff92bc
#
_entry.id   2ff346af9017ad156c26796f1cff92bc
#
_cell.length_a   1.000
_cell.length_b   1.000
_cell.length_c   1.000
_cell.angle_alpha   90.00
_cell.angle_beta   90.00
_cell.angle_gamma   90.00
#
_symmetry.space_group_name_H-M   'P 1'
#
loop_
_entity.id
_entity.type
_entity.pdbx_description
1 polymer ?
#
loop_
_entity_poly.entity_id
_entity_poly.type
_entity_poly.pdbx_seq_one_letter_code
_entity_poly.pdbx_strand_id
1 'polypeptide(L)'
;AGELSFSTLSPQISGSYSKRMGGSRKSAHYLSFGVMGGASNRSINFLKAKWGLQAKDGQWIANAPSQENEANFNNSFWFGELGAGLLWFSVFDEETSFYIGGAYSHITRPNQSFLLEGVDVPLYSKITAHAGGDFPMSDQISLVPGIVTFFQGPSFQVNGGTSLRLWLDKSRWSRQAIQFGLWARISNHWQKALEPDAIILSTRMDYNQFTIGFSYDLNVSSLTPASNYNGAVEFSLGYLICGPERRGVYCPTF
;
A
#
# COMPACT_ATOMS: atom_id res chain seq x y z
N ALA A 1 -14.47 6.53 -7.82
CA ALA A 1 -15.12 5.23 -7.79
C ALA A 1 -16.62 5.39 -7.52
N GLY A 2 -17.45 4.47 -8.04
CA GLY A 2 -18.90 4.47 -7.86
C GLY A 2 -19.65 5.56 -8.65
N GLU A 3 -20.97 5.60 -8.50
CA GLU A 3 -21.88 6.52 -9.21
C GLU A 3 -21.58 8.00 -8.88
N LEU A 4 -21.11 8.28 -7.65
CA LEU A 4 -20.78 9.62 -7.17
C LEU A 4 -19.42 10.14 -7.67
N SER A 5 -18.67 9.35 -8.45
CA SER A 5 -17.36 9.72 -8.97
C SER A 5 -16.36 10.15 -7.87
N PHE A 6 -16.44 9.49 -6.69
CA PHE A 6 -15.51 9.76 -5.60
C PHE A 6 -14.06 9.52 -6.03
N SER A 7 -13.20 10.50 -5.86
CA SER A 7 -11.77 10.41 -6.18
C SER A 7 -10.89 11.05 -5.13
N THR A 8 -9.66 10.54 -5.02
CA THR A 8 -8.61 11.13 -4.20
C THR A 8 -7.35 11.19 -5.05
N LEU A 9 -6.73 12.37 -5.12
CA LEU A 9 -5.45 12.62 -5.76
C LEU A 9 -4.46 13.06 -4.67
N SER A 10 -3.34 12.35 -4.52
CA SER A 10 -2.39 12.57 -3.42
C SER A 10 -0.95 12.66 -3.94
N PRO A 11 -0.52 13.79 -4.52
CA PRO A 11 0.89 14.03 -4.82
C PRO A 11 1.71 14.13 -3.53
N GLN A 12 2.81 13.37 -3.47
CA GLN A 12 3.66 13.26 -2.29
C GLN A 12 5.13 13.25 -2.70
N ILE A 13 5.96 13.81 -1.86
CA ILE A 13 7.43 13.77 -1.97
C ILE A 13 7.96 13.11 -0.70
N SER A 14 8.89 12.18 -0.86
CA SER A 14 9.57 11.54 0.26
C SER A 14 11.07 11.63 0.12
N GLY A 15 11.73 11.70 1.26
CA GLY A 15 13.18 11.65 1.38
C GLY A 15 13.59 10.72 2.50
N SER A 16 14.71 10.04 2.34
CA SER A 16 15.24 9.15 3.36
C SER A 16 16.76 9.27 3.49
N TYR A 17 17.23 9.03 4.69
CA TYR A 17 18.63 8.94 5.00
C TYR A 17 18.93 7.59 5.63
N SER A 18 19.89 6.85 5.06
CA SER A 18 20.31 5.55 5.53
C SER A 18 21.74 5.62 6.09
N LYS A 19 21.91 5.17 7.33
CA LYS A 19 23.20 5.10 7.99
C LYS A 19 23.60 3.65 8.18
N ARG A 20 24.84 3.32 7.77
CA ARG A 20 25.44 2.03 8.09
C ARG A 20 25.77 1.98 9.58
N MET A 21 25.18 1.03 10.30
CA MET A 21 25.35 0.87 11.75
C MET A 21 26.48 -0.08 12.13
N GLY A 22 26.88 -0.94 11.18
CA GLY A 22 27.96 -1.90 11.40
C GLY A 22 27.98 -2.95 10.30
N GLY A 23 28.75 -3.98 10.52
CA GLY A 23 28.88 -5.12 9.62
C GLY A 23 30.33 -5.56 9.45
N SER A 24 30.51 -6.70 8.81
CA SER A 24 31.79 -7.28 8.45
C SER A 24 32.10 -7.09 6.97
N ARG A 25 33.06 -7.83 6.44
CA ARG A 25 33.36 -7.83 5.00
C ARG A 25 32.24 -8.39 4.15
N LYS A 26 31.42 -9.29 4.72
CA LYS A 26 30.29 -9.98 4.05
C LYS A 26 28.91 -9.57 4.57
N SER A 27 28.81 -8.78 5.63
CA SER A 27 27.55 -8.35 6.21
C SER A 27 27.49 -6.83 6.36
N ALA A 28 26.31 -6.26 6.23
CA ALA A 28 26.08 -4.84 6.42
C ALA A 28 24.69 -4.61 7.04
N HIS A 29 24.65 -3.73 8.04
CA HIS A 29 23.44 -3.36 8.74
C HIS A 29 23.21 -1.86 8.56
N TYR A 30 21.99 -1.50 8.20
CA TYR A 30 21.59 -0.11 7.95
C TYR A 30 20.37 0.25 8.78
N LEU A 31 20.38 1.46 9.30
CA LEU A 31 19.18 2.11 9.85
C LEU A 31 18.83 3.28 8.94
N SER A 32 17.61 3.26 8.43
CA SER A 32 17.08 4.30 7.56
C SER A 32 15.98 5.06 8.27
N PHE A 33 16.01 6.37 8.19
CA PHE A 33 14.95 7.28 8.61
C PHE A 33 14.37 7.96 7.37
N GLY A 34 13.06 7.98 7.24
CA GLY A 34 12.37 8.61 6.12
C GLY A 34 11.30 9.58 6.59
N VAL A 35 11.09 10.61 5.81
CA VAL A 35 9.99 11.56 5.95
C VAL A 35 9.25 11.72 4.64
N MET A 36 7.96 11.95 4.71
CA MET A 36 7.08 12.15 3.57
C MET A 36 6.22 13.38 3.83
N GLY A 37 6.03 14.20 2.81
CA GLY A 37 5.12 15.33 2.83
C GLY A 37 4.38 15.46 1.52
N GLY A 38 3.15 15.94 1.56
CA GLY A 38 2.35 16.13 0.37
C GLY A 38 1.04 16.83 0.65
N ALA A 39 0.22 16.89 -0.37
CA ALA A 39 -1.14 17.40 -0.29
C ALA A 39 -2.07 16.43 -1.01
N SER A 40 -3.25 16.23 -0.45
CA SER A 40 -4.27 15.39 -1.06
C SER A 40 -5.49 16.21 -1.40
N ASN A 41 -6.04 15.98 -2.57
CA ASN A 41 -7.35 16.50 -2.98
C ASN A 41 -8.36 15.36 -2.93
N ARG A 42 -9.47 15.60 -2.27
CA ARG A 42 -10.60 14.68 -2.24
C ARG A 42 -11.79 15.35 -2.90
N SER A 43 -12.43 14.65 -3.83
CA SER A 43 -13.56 15.19 -4.57
C SER A 43 -14.68 14.16 -4.72
N ILE A 44 -15.92 14.68 -4.77
CA ILE A 44 -17.15 13.92 -4.95
C ILE A 44 -18.12 14.73 -5.77
N ASN A 45 -18.92 14.08 -6.60
CA ASN A 45 -19.95 14.75 -7.36
C ASN A 45 -21.34 14.55 -6.71
N PHE A 46 -21.75 15.49 -5.88
CA PHE A 46 -23.05 15.45 -5.22
C PHE A 46 -24.24 15.61 -6.17
N LEU A 47 -24.06 16.17 -7.38
CA LEU A 47 -25.12 16.25 -8.39
C LEU A 47 -25.59 14.87 -8.88
N LYS A 48 -24.76 13.84 -8.68
CA LYS A 48 -25.11 12.45 -8.99
C LYS A 48 -25.63 11.69 -7.77
N ALA A 49 -25.78 12.35 -6.63
CA ALA A 49 -26.26 11.72 -5.42
C ALA A 49 -27.73 11.35 -5.55
N LYS A 50 -28.06 10.19 -5.02
CA LYS A 50 -29.45 9.73 -4.90
C LYS A 50 -29.82 9.81 -3.43
N TRP A 51 -30.72 10.71 -3.12
CA TRP A 51 -31.12 10.98 -1.73
C TRP A 51 -32.31 10.12 -1.34
N GLY A 52 -32.38 9.70 -0.08
CA GLY A 52 -33.44 8.84 0.42
C GLY A 52 -34.85 9.41 0.23
N LEU A 53 -35.01 10.73 0.35
CA LEU A 53 -36.28 11.44 0.14
C LEU A 53 -36.75 11.49 -1.33
N GLN A 54 -35.86 11.19 -2.27
CA GLN A 54 -36.22 11.04 -3.69
C GLN A 54 -36.72 9.63 -4.01
N ALA A 55 -36.65 8.69 -3.08
CA ALA A 55 -37.22 7.36 -3.25
C ALA A 55 -38.67 7.34 -2.76
N LYS A 56 -39.62 7.03 -3.66
CA LYS A 56 -41.04 6.92 -3.35
C LYS A 56 -41.60 5.64 -3.95
N ASP A 57 -42.32 4.87 -3.14
CA ASP A 57 -42.96 3.62 -3.56
C ASP A 57 -41.96 2.61 -4.20
N GLY A 58 -40.75 2.56 -3.68
CA GLY A 58 -39.70 1.66 -4.20
C GLY A 58 -39.03 2.13 -5.50
N GLN A 59 -39.37 3.31 -6.00
CA GLN A 59 -38.79 3.91 -7.21
C GLN A 59 -38.03 5.20 -6.86
N TRP A 60 -36.91 5.42 -7.54
CA TRP A 60 -36.18 6.67 -7.45
C TRP A 60 -36.68 7.69 -8.48
N ILE A 61 -37.07 8.88 -8.02
CA ILE A 61 -37.60 9.96 -8.85
C ILE A 61 -36.52 11.04 -8.96
N ALA A 62 -35.85 11.12 -10.12
CA ALA A 62 -34.73 12.01 -10.37
C ALA A 62 -34.99 13.51 -10.09
N ASN A 63 -36.21 13.97 -10.39
CA ASN A 63 -36.59 15.38 -10.27
C ASN A 63 -37.30 15.71 -8.94
N ALA A 64 -37.39 14.75 -8.00
CA ALA A 64 -37.97 15.05 -6.70
C ALA A 64 -36.97 15.90 -5.88
N PRO A 65 -37.46 16.88 -5.09
CA PRO A 65 -36.60 17.67 -4.24
C PRO A 65 -35.85 16.76 -3.27
N SER A 66 -34.54 16.91 -3.17
CA SER A 66 -33.69 16.18 -2.23
C SER A 66 -33.95 16.57 -0.77
N GLN A 67 -34.47 17.78 -0.55
CA GLN A 67 -34.61 18.48 0.74
C GLN A 67 -33.27 18.63 1.50
N GLU A 68 -32.16 18.31 0.86
CA GLU A 68 -30.83 18.55 1.39
C GLU A 68 -30.36 19.95 1.00
N ASN A 69 -29.70 20.62 1.92
CA ASN A 69 -29.11 21.93 1.61
C ASN A 69 -27.79 21.73 0.88
N GLU A 70 -27.87 21.60 -0.45
CA GLU A 70 -26.71 21.35 -1.33
C GLU A 70 -25.63 22.46 -1.23
N ALA A 71 -26.01 23.67 -0.80
CA ALA A 71 -25.09 24.77 -0.56
C ALA A 71 -24.11 24.50 0.61
N ASN A 72 -24.43 23.56 1.50
CA ASN A 72 -23.58 23.21 2.63
C ASN A 72 -22.54 22.13 2.28
N PHE A 73 -22.52 21.61 1.05
CA PHE A 73 -21.56 20.60 0.64
C PHE A 73 -20.42 21.20 -0.18
N ASN A 74 -19.20 20.83 0.19
CA ASN A 74 -18.01 21.10 -0.59
C ASN A 74 -17.73 19.92 -1.52
N ASN A 75 -17.77 20.13 -2.82
CA ASN A 75 -17.51 19.07 -3.81
C ASN A 75 -16.05 18.65 -3.87
N SER A 76 -15.13 19.47 -3.38
CA SER A 76 -13.69 19.20 -3.41
C SER A 76 -12.95 20.02 -2.37
N PHE A 77 -11.98 19.41 -1.72
CA PHE A 77 -11.09 20.11 -0.78
C PHE A 77 -9.68 19.53 -0.81
N TRP A 78 -8.71 20.37 -0.42
CA TRP A 78 -7.32 20.00 -0.25
C TRP A 78 -6.95 19.91 1.21
N PHE A 79 -6.05 18.98 1.54
CA PHE A 79 -5.46 18.86 2.86
C PHE A 79 -4.01 18.43 2.80
N GLY A 80 -3.20 18.86 3.78
CA GLY A 80 -1.79 18.50 3.88
C GLY A 80 -1.60 17.14 4.54
N GLU A 81 -0.65 16.38 4.05
CA GLU A 81 -0.26 15.08 4.60
C GLU A 81 1.22 15.08 5.01
N LEU A 82 1.50 14.51 6.17
CA LEU A 82 2.85 14.28 6.68
C LEU A 82 2.96 12.85 7.19
N GLY A 83 4.15 12.28 7.02
CA GLY A 83 4.49 10.96 7.52
C GLY A 83 5.99 10.84 7.81
N ALA A 84 6.32 9.90 8.69
CA ALA A 84 7.68 9.53 9.00
C ALA A 84 7.79 8.03 9.22
N GLY A 85 8.99 7.47 9.02
CA GLY A 85 9.21 6.04 9.18
C GLY A 85 10.66 5.70 9.49
N LEU A 86 10.83 4.49 10.00
CA LEU A 86 12.12 3.88 10.30
C LEU A 86 12.18 2.50 9.64
N LEU A 87 13.35 2.15 9.14
CA LEU A 87 13.62 0.85 8.55
C LEU A 87 14.99 0.37 9.02
N TRP A 88 15.03 -0.82 9.61
CA TRP A 88 16.26 -1.58 9.82
C TRP A 88 16.39 -2.58 8.67
N PHE A 89 17.55 -2.56 8.01
CA PHE A 89 17.87 -3.46 6.91
C PHE A 89 19.23 -4.11 7.17
N SER A 90 19.31 -5.41 6.97
CA SER A 90 20.50 -6.20 7.16
C SER A 90 20.75 -7.12 5.98
N VAL A 91 21.97 -7.14 5.49
CA VAL A 91 22.48 -8.10 4.50
C VAL A 91 23.49 -9.01 5.20
N PHE A 92 23.33 -10.30 5.02
CA PHE A 92 24.23 -11.34 5.48
C PHE A 92 24.75 -12.12 4.27
N ASP A 93 26.02 -12.44 4.25
CA ASP A 93 26.65 -13.29 3.22
C ASP A 93 26.37 -12.88 1.75
N GLU A 94 26.16 -11.57 1.51
CA GLU A 94 25.93 -10.95 0.21
C GLU A 94 24.59 -11.33 -0.47
N GLU A 95 23.92 -12.40 -0.04
CA GLU A 95 22.68 -12.91 -0.66
C GLU A 95 21.49 -12.91 0.29
N THR A 96 21.70 -13.20 1.58
CA THR A 96 20.62 -13.20 2.58
C THR A 96 20.34 -11.79 3.06
N SER A 97 19.12 -11.36 2.99
CA SER A 97 18.71 -10.06 3.52
C SER A 97 17.46 -10.17 4.39
N PHE A 98 17.37 -9.25 5.35
CA PHE A 98 16.22 -9.12 6.22
C PHE A 98 15.96 -7.65 6.48
N TYR A 99 14.69 -7.28 6.56
CA TYR A 99 14.25 -5.94 6.93
C TYR A 99 13.08 -5.96 7.90
N ILE A 100 13.04 -4.95 8.76
CA ILE A 100 11.89 -4.64 9.61
C ILE A 100 11.74 -3.13 9.69
N GLY A 101 10.53 -2.65 9.56
CA GLY A 101 10.28 -1.22 9.57
C GLY A 101 8.89 -0.85 10.05
N GLY A 102 8.73 0.43 10.30
CA GLY A 102 7.46 1.01 10.65
C GLY A 102 7.35 2.45 10.17
N ALA A 103 6.12 2.86 9.88
CA ALA A 103 5.81 4.22 9.48
C ALA A 103 4.56 4.73 10.18
N TYR A 104 4.53 6.03 10.40
CA TYR A 104 3.40 6.77 10.95
C TYR A 104 3.01 7.85 9.96
N SER A 105 1.80 7.74 9.41
CA SER A 105 1.27 8.63 8.37
C SER A 105 0.04 9.37 8.87
N HIS A 106 -0.38 10.42 8.14
CA HIS A 106 -1.48 11.30 8.51
C HIS A 106 -1.27 11.96 9.88
N ILE A 107 -0.03 12.42 10.16
CA ILE A 107 0.36 13.06 11.43
C ILE A 107 -0.50 14.31 11.67
N THR A 108 -0.84 15.03 10.62
CA THR A 108 -1.63 16.26 10.64
C THR A 108 -3.09 16.04 11.00
N ARG A 109 -3.61 14.81 10.86
CA ARG A 109 -5.01 14.44 11.09
C ARG A 109 -6.01 15.44 10.46
N PRO A 110 -5.90 15.72 9.17
CA PRO A 110 -6.70 16.75 8.52
C PRO A 110 -8.19 16.42 8.58
N ASN A 111 -9.03 17.47 8.58
CA ASN A 111 -10.48 17.30 8.49
C ASN A 111 -10.85 16.73 7.11
N GLN A 112 -11.68 15.70 7.09
CA GLN A 112 -12.16 14.97 5.91
C GLN A 112 -13.62 15.26 5.58
N SER A 113 -14.25 16.21 6.29
CA SER A 113 -15.65 16.56 6.09
C SER A 113 -15.86 17.21 4.73
N PHE A 114 -16.90 16.78 4.02
CA PHE A 114 -17.43 17.47 2.86
C PHE A 114 -18.46 18.56 3.25
N LEU A 115 -18.84 18.64 4.51
CA LEU A 115 -19.68 19.70 5.04
C LEU A 115 -18.85 20.96 5.27
N LEU A 116 -19.39 22.12 4.85
CA LEU A 116 -18.74 23.42 5.07
C LEU A 116 -18.81 23.84 6.53
N GLU A 117 -19.85 23.45 7.25
CA GLU A 117 -20.05 23.79 8.66
C GLU A 117 -20.48 22.56 9.48
N GLY A 118 -20.08 22.55 10.72
CA GLY A 118 -20.74 21.79 11.80
C GLY A 118 -20.10 20.48 12.25
N VAL A 119 -19.33 19.76 11.45
CA VAL A 119 -18.78 18.46 11.87
C VAL A 119 -17.33 18.28 11.40
N ASP A 120 -16.42 18.23 12.36
CA ASP A 120 -15.05 17.82 12.10
C ASP A 120 -14.95 16.28 12.04
N VAL A 121 -14.41 15.78 10.94
CA VAL A 121 -14.13 14.36 10.72
C VAL A 121 -12.62 14.19 10.52
N PRO A 122 -11.82 14.17 11.59
CA PRO A 122 -10.38 14.07 11.45
C PRO A 122 -9.97 12.72 10.86
N LEU A 123 -9.07 12.75 9.88
CA LEU A 123 -8.46 11.54 9.34
C LEU A 123 -7.67 10.84 10.44
N TYR A 124 -7.95 9.57 10.65
CA TYR A 124 -7.17 8.77 11.58
C TYR A 124 -5.72 8.65 11.12
N SER A 125 -4.79 8.80 12.06
CA SER A 125 -3.40 8.47 11.81
C SER A 125 -3.27 6.99 11.44
N LYS A 126 -2.36 6.70 10.51
CA LYS A 126 -2.10 5.34 10.03
C LYS A 126 -0.73 4.87 10.51
N ILE A 127 -0.71 3.75 11.20
CA ILE A 127 0.50 3.03 11.58
C ILE A 127 0.69 1.89 10.59
N THR A 128 1.87 1.80 10.00
CA THR A 128 2.28 0.69 9.15
C THR A 128 3.47 0.00 9.80
N ALA A 129 3.43 -1.31 9.94
CA ALA A 129 4.60 -2.10 10.29
C ALA A 129 4.83 -3.17 9.22
N HIS A 130 6.07 -3.40 8.86
CA HIS A 130 6.40 -4.40 7.85
C HIS A 130 7.72 -5.10 8.18
N ALA A 131 7.81 -6.35 7.76
CA ALA A 131 9.03 -7.14 7.85
C ALA A 131 9.09 -8.12 6.68
N GLY A 132 10.29 -8.50 6.29
CA GLY A 132 10.49 -9.48 5.24
C GLY A 132 11.97 -9.74 5.01
N GLY A 133 12.25 -10.56 4.01
CA GLY A 133 13.63 -10.88 3.68
C GLY A 133 13.75 -11.67 2.38
N ASP A 134 14.99 -11.92 1.99
CA ASP A 134 15.36 -12.77 0.88
C ASP A 134 16.32 -13.84 1.43
N PHE A 135 15.90 -15.10 1.33
CA PHE A 135 16.61 -16.23 1.88
C PHE A 135 16.93 -17.21 0.75
N PRO A 136 18.19 -17.26 0.29
CA PRO A 136 18.61 -18.19 -0.75
C PRO A 136 18.47 -19.64 -0.23
N MET A 137 17.76 -20.46 -1.01
CA MET A 137 17.61 -21.90 -0.77
C MET A 137 18.61 -22.69 -1.62
N SER A 138 18.97 -22.16 -2.78
CA SER A 138 19.99 -22.68 -3.69
C SER A 138 20.57 -21.54 -4.53
N ASP A 139 21.54 -21.85 -5.38
CA ASP A 139 22.14 -20.85 -6.27
C ASP A 139 21.13 -20.13 -7.17
N GLN A 140 20.01 -20.78 -7.47
CA GLN A 140 19.02 -20.25 -8.40
C GLN A 140 17.67 -19.93 -7.74
N ILE A 141 17.43 -20.34 -6.49
CA ILE A 141 16.12 -20.23 -5.86
C ILE A 141 16.28 -19.51 -4.52
N SER A 142 15.45 -18.48 -4.32
CA SER A 142 15.31 -17.79 -3.03
C SER A 142 13.86 -17.81 -2.57
N LEU A 143 13.68 -17.90 -1.26
CA LEU A 143 12.40 -17.68 -0.59
C LEU A 143 12.32 -16.23 -0.13
N VAL A 144 11.22 -15.55 -0.46
CA VAL A 144 11.02 -14.13 -0.14
C VAL A 144 9.74 -13.98 0.67
N PRO A 145 9.77 -14.27 2.00
CA PRO A 145 8.64 -14.03 2.89
C PRO A 145 8.48 -12.55 3.20
N GLY A 146 7.25 -12.16 3.50
CA GLY A 146 6.95 -10.80 3.93
C GLY A 146 5.63 -10.70 4.67
N ILE A 147 5.54 -9.67 5.49
CA ILE A 147 4.32 -9.28 6.18
C ILE A 147 4.26 -7.76 6.24
N VAL A 148 3.07 -7.23 6.04
CA VAL A 148 2.77 -5.82 6.28
C VAL A 148 1.44 -5.70 7.02
N THR A 149 1.42 -4.83 8.03
CA THR A 149 0.26 -4.56 8.86
C THR A 149 -0.09 -3.08 8.82
N PHE A 150 -1.38 -2.79 8.81
CA PHE A 150 -1.92 -1.45 8.80
C PHE A 150 -2.91 -1.29 9.96
N PHE A 151 -2.77 -0.20 10.70
CA PHE A 151 -3.71 0.24 11.74
C PHE A 151 -4.13 1.66 11.40
N GLN A 152 -5.42 1.89 11.26
CA GLN A 152 -5.95 3.24 11.01
C GLN A 152 -7.32 3.40 11.69
N GLY A 153 -7.35 4.10 12.81
CA GLY A 153 -8.54 4.18 13.65
C GLY A 153 -9.03 2.79 14.08
N PRO A 154 -10.30 2.45 13.79
CA PRO A 154 -10.85 1.13 14.10
C PRO A 154 -10.43 0.05 13.10
N SER A 155 -9.78 0.42 11.98
CA SER A 155 -9.44 -0.50 10.91
C SER A 155 -8.07 -1.13 11.13
N PHE A 156 -8.02 -2.43 10.94
CA PHE A 156 -6.81 -3.24 11.01
C PHE A 156 -6.73 -4.17 9.80
N GLN A 157 -5.56 -4.29 9.22
CA GLN A 157 -5.32 -5.19 8.09
C GLN A 157 -3.92 -5.78 8.18
N VAL A 158 -3.80 -7.06 7.88
CA VAL A 158 -2.52 -7.77 7.71
C VAL A 158 -2.48 -8.39 6.33
N ASN A 159 -1.39 -8.18 5.61
CA ASN A 159 -1.04 -8.93 4.42
C ASN A 159 0.24 -9.71 4.73
N GLY A 160 0.20 -11.03 4.60
CA GLY A 160 1.36 -11.87 4.86
C GLY A 160 1.43 -13.00 3.86
N GLY A 161 2.64 -13.40 3.51
CA GLY A 161 2.85 -14.46 2.54
C GLY A 161 4.31 -14.66 2.18
N THR A 162 4.53 -15.35 1.09
CA THR A 162 5.87 -15.62 0.60
C THR A 162 5.88 -15.72 -0.91
N SER A 163 7.04 -15.46 -1.48
CA SER A 163 7.27 -15.67 -2.91
C SER A 163 8.51 -16.54 -3.11
N LEU A 164 8.48 -17.34 -4.17
CA LEU A 164 9.65 -18.03 -4.70
C LEU A 164 10.25 -17.19 -5.81
N ARG A 165 11.52 -16.83 -5.65
CA ARG A 165 12.30 -16.10 -6.65
C ARG A 165 13.21 -17.08 -7.37
N LEU A 166 13.11 -17.13 -8.69
CA LEU A 166 13.95 -17.92 -9.59
C LEU A 166 14.92 -16.96 -10.28
N TRP A 167 16.20 -17.11 -9.99
CA TRP A 167 17.26 -16.36 -10.64
C TRP A 167 17.58 -16.96 -12.00
N LEU A 168 17.41 -16.18 -13.07
CA LEU A 168 17.78 -16.55 -14.42
C LEU A 168 19.22 -16.15 -14.73
N ASP A 169 19.64 -14.99 -14.22
CA ASP A 169 21.00 -14.49 -14.30
C ASP A 169 21.33 -13.66 -13.06
N LYS A 170 22.43 -14.00 -12.39
CA LYS A 170 22.99 -13.27 -11.24
C LYS A 170 24.29 -12.54 -11.59
N SER A 171 24.59 -12.37 -12.87
CA SER A 171 25.81 -11.71 -13.26
C SER A 171 25.82 -10.24 -12.85
N ARG A 172 27.00 -9.67 -12.72
CA ARG A 172 27.20 -8.26 -12.32
C ARG A 172 26.62 -7.29 -13.37
N TRP A 173 26.47 -7.75 -14.60
CA TRP A 173 26.02 -6.94 -15.74
C TRP A 173 24.56 -7.19 -16.12
N SER A 174 23.99 -8.30 -15.66
CA SER A 174 22.63 -8.70 -15.98
C SER A 174 22.03 -9.41 -14.76
N ARG A 175 21.09 -8.75 -14.11
CA ARG A 175 20.31 -9.34 -13.02
C ARG A 175 18.91 -9.61 -13.50
N GLN A 176 18.57 -10.89 -13.61
CA GLN A 176 17.26 -11.31 -14.09
C GLN A 176 16.67 -12.34 -13.15
N ALA A 177 15.44 -12.10 -12.72
CA ALA A 177 14.71 -13.02 -11.86
C ALA A 177 13.22 -13.00 -12.19
N ILE A 178 12.57 -14.15 -11.98
CA ILE A 178 11.11 -14.26 -11.98
C ILE A 178 10.69 -14.69 -10.58
N GLN A 179 9.63 -14.10 -10.08
CA GLN A 179 9.12 -14.37 -8.75
C GLN A 179 7.63 -14.69 -8.81
N PHE A 180 7.21 -15.73 -8.08
CA PHE A 180 5.81 -16.14 -7.92
C PHE A 180 5.47 -16.10 -6.44
N GLY A 181 4.42 -15.38 -6.08
CA GLY A 181 4.01 -15.16 -4.71
C GLY A 181 2.60 -15.64 -4.41
N LEU A 182 2.43 -16.10 -3.17
CA LEU A 182 1.15 -16.44 -2.58
C LEU A 182 1.03 -15.68 -1.26
N TRP A 183 -0.02 -14.85 -1.15
CA TRP A 183 -0.25 -13.98 -0.01
C TRP A 183 -1.67 -14.11 0.49
N ALA A 184 -1.88 -13.84 1.75
CA ALA A 184 -3.19 -13.77 2.38
C ALA A 184 -3.40 -12.38 2.98
N ARG A 185 -4.61 -11.84 2.80
CA ARG A 185 -5.07 -10.62 3.45
C ARG A 185 -6.10 -10.98 4.50
N ILE A 186 -5.89 -10.46 5.71
CA ILE A 186 -6.80 -10.59 6.84
C ILE A 186 -7.14 -9.18 7.31
N SER A 187 -8.40 -8.87 7.50
CA SER A 187 -8.86 -7.58 7.97
C SER A 187 -9.91 -7.73 9.07
N ASN A 188 -10.13 -6.68 9.86
CA ASN A 188 -11.23 -6.67 10.78
C ASN A 188 -12.50 -6.12 10.10
N HIS A 189 -13.65 -6.70 10.44
CA HIS A 189 -14.96 -6.26 10.03
C HIS A 189 -15.78 -5.79 11.25
N TRP A 190 -16.81 -4.98 11.00
CA TRP A 190 -17.60 -4.30 12.03
C TRP A 190 -18.11 -5.20 13.18
N GLN A 191 -18.35 -6.46 12.92
CA GLN A 191 -18.88 -7.42 13.91
C GLN A 191 -17.95 -8.59 14.23
N LYS A 192 -16.80 -8.69 13.55
CA LYS A 192 -15.87 -9.79 13.71
C LYS A 192 -14.46 -9.26 13.90
N ALA A 193 -13.74 -9.84 14.85
CA ALA A 193 -12.41 -9.36 15.20
C ALA A 193 -11.40 -9.49 14.04
N LEU A 194 -11.45 -10.59 13.28
CA LEU A 194 -10.57 -10.87 12.14
C LEU A 194 -11.27 -11.80 11.15
N GLU A 195 -11.25 -11.46 9.88
CA GLU A 195 -11.73 -12.33 8.79
C GLU A 195 -10.71 -12.38 7.65
N PRO A 196 -10.59 -13.53 6.97
CA PRO A 196 -9.88 -13.60 5.69
C PRO A 196 -10.61 -12.72 4.67
N ASP A 197 -9.86 -11.87 3.99
CA ASP A 197 -10.39 -10.93 3.00
C ASP A 197 -10.06 -11.39 1.58
N ALA A 198 -8.79 -11.70 1.32
CA ALA A 198 -8.35 -12.14 0.01
C ALA A 198 -7.18 -13.12 0.06
N ILE A 199 -7.11 -13.96 -0.96
CA ILE A 199 -5.90 -14.69 -1.34
C ILE A 199 -5.33 -13.98 -2.56
N ILE A 200 -4.05 -13.65 -2.53
CA ILE A 200 -3.39 -12.86 -3.57
C ILE A 200 -2.35 -13.71 -4.26
N LEU A 201 -2.48 -13.84 -5.56
CA LEU A 201 -1.48 -14.44 -6.44
C LEU A 201 -0.66 -13.31 -7.07
N SER A 202 0.65 -13.38 -7.00
CA SER A 202 1.52 -12.36 -7.58
C SER A 202 2.60 -12.96 -8.45
N THR A 203 2.96 -12.23 -9.49
CA THR A 203 4.13 -12.50 -10.33
C THR A 203 4.94 -11.23 -10.45
N ARG A 204 6.25 -11.37 -10.43
CA ARG A 204 7.18 -10.25 -10.61
C ARG A 204 8.33 -10.71 -11.50
N MET A 205 8.72 -9.86 -12.41
CA MET A 205 9.89 -10.03 -13.24
C MET A 205 10.85 -8.86 -13.01
N ASP A 206 12.05 -9.18 -12.60
CA ASP A 206 13.15 -8.24 -12.48
C ASP A 206 14.07 -8.41 -13.68
N TYR A 207 14.32 -7.32 -14.40
CA TYR A 207 15.23 -7.28 -15.55
C TYR A 207 16.15 -6.07 -15.42
N ASN A 208 17.36 -6.28 -14.93
CA ASN A 208 18.33 -5.23 -14.62
C ASN A 208 17.75 -4.16 -13.66
N GLN A 209 17.43 -3.00 -14.19
CA GLN A 209 16.88 -1.86 -13.45
C GLN A 209 15.34 -1.82 -13.52
N PHE A 210 14.72 -2.65 -14.33
CA PHE A 210 13.28 -2.70 -14.50
C PHE A 210 12.66 -3.80 -13.65
N THR A 211 11.53 -3.50 -13.06
CA THR A 211 10.68 -4.45 -12.37
C THR A 211 9.27 -4.32 -12.92
N ILE A 212 8.70 -5.45 -13.31
CA ILE A 212 7.29 -5.53 -13.72
C ILE A 212 6.60 -6.49 -12.76
N GLY A 213 5.50 -6.07 -12.17
CA GLY A 213 4.69 -6.88 -11.27
C GLY A 213 3.24 -6.94 -11.73
N PHE A 214 2.64 -8.08 -11.48
CA PHE A 214 1.22 -8.33 -11.66
C PHE A 214 0.70 -9.09 -10.46
N SER A 215 -0.45 -8.70 -9.93
CA SER A 215 -1.14 -9.46 -8.90
C SER A 215 -2.64 -9.54 -9.16
N TYR A 216 -3.23 -10.60 -8.65
CA TYR A 216 -4.65 -10.84 -8.67
C TYR A 216 -5.14 -11.24 -7.29
N ASP A 217 -6.10 -10.50 -6.77
CA ASP A 217 -6.75 -10.77 -5.49
C ASP A 217 -7.98 -11.64 -5.74
N LEU A 218 -8.06 -12.77 -5.08
CA LEU A 218 -9.26 -13.60 -4.99
C LEU A 218 -9.99 -13.23 -3.72
N ASN A 219 -11.18 -12.65 -3.84
CA ASN A 219 -12.01 -12.32 -2.68
C ASN A 219 -12.53 -13.61 -2.02
N VAL A 220 -12.19 -13.80 -0.75
CA VAL A 220 -12.63 -14.94 0.08
C VAL A 220 -13.40 -14.48 1.33
N SER A 221 -13.74 -13.20 1.39
CA SER A 221 -14.48 -12.60 2.51
C SER A 221 -15.96 -13.02 2.50
N SER A 222 -16.69 -12.67 3.55
CA SER A 222 -18.14 -12.83 3.63
C SER A 222 -18.91 -12.08 2.53
N LEU A 223 -18.27 -11.17 1.80
CA LEU A 223 -18.82 -10.46 0.64
C LEU A 223 -18.71 -11.23 -0.68
N THR A 224 -18.13 -12.41 -0.68
CA THR A 224 -17.97 -13.28 -1.85
C THR A 224 -19.26 -13.47 -2.67
N PRO A 225 -20.46 -13.68 -2.05
CA PRO A 225 -21.69 -13.82 -2.82
C PRO A 225 -22.07 -12.57 -3.63
N ALA A 226 -21.69 -11.37 -3.15
CA ALA A 226 -21.96 -10.11 -3.84
C ALA A 226 -20.92 -9.80 -4.92
N SER A 227 -19.68 -10.27 -4.76
CA SER A 227 -18.58 -10.01 -5.68
C SER A 227 -18.33 -11.11 -6.71
N ASN A 228 -19.00 -12.28 -6.59
CA ASN A 228 -18.74 -13.48 -7.38
C ASN A 228 -17.23 -13.86 -7.39
N TYR A 229 -16.58 -13.82 -6.24
CA TYR A 229 -15.12 -14.02 -6.06
C TYR A 229 -14.23 -12.99 -6.79
N ASN A 230 -14.81 -12.03 -7.50
CA ASN A 230 -14.02 -10.99 -8.16
C ASN A 230 -13.33 -10.11 -7.12
N GLY A 231 -12.03 -10.00 -7.26
CA GLY A 231 -11.18 -9.14 -6.47
C GLY A 231 -10.57 -8.02 -7.30
N ALA A 232 -9.34 -7.66 -7.00
CA ALA A 232 -8.61 -6.61 -7.68
C ALA A 232 -7.52 -7.18 -8.57
N VAL A 233 -7.29 -6.50 -9.69
CA VAL A 233 -6.12 -6.69 -10.54
C VAL A 233 -5.18 -5.52 -10.33
N GLU A 234 -3.92 -5.79 -10.07
CA GLU A 234 -2.90 -4.76 -9.90
C GLU A 234 -1.74 -4.99 -10.88
N PHE A 235 -1.28 -3.91 -11.46
CA PHE A 235 -0.09 -3.88 -12.30
C PHE A 235 0.90 -2.87 -11.74
N SER A 236 2.16 -3.24 -11.66
CA SER A 236 3.23 -2.38 -11.19
C SER A 236 4.39 -2.35 -12.18
N LEU A 237 4.96 -1.16 -12.36
CA LEU A 237 6.17 -0.93 -13.13
C LEU A 237 7.14 -0.13 -12.27
N GLY A 238 8.33 -0.66 -12.07
CA GLY A 238 9.40 -0.01 -11.33
C GLY A 238 10.64 0.19 -12.19
N TYR A 239 11.31 1.30 -11.98
CA TYR A 239 12.64 1.55 -12.52
C TYR A 239 13.56 2.02 -11.40
N LEU A 240 14.63 1.28 -11.17
CA LEU A 240 15.59 1.55 -10.10
C LEU A 240 16.82 2.27 -10.66
N ILE A 241 17.04 3.50 -10.23
CA ILE A 241 18.23 4.26 -10.55
C ILE A 241 19.21 4.13 -9.38
N CYS A 242 20.20 3.24 -9.50
CA CYS A 242 21.28 3.17 -8.55
C CYS A 242 22.45 4.03 -9.06
N GLY A 243 23.00 4.88 -8.18
CA GLY A 243 24.25 5.59 -8.48
C GLY A 243 25.43 4.62 -8.67
N PRO A 244 26.58 5.10 -9.16
CA PRO A 244 27.77 4.26 -9.33
C PRO A 244 28.10 3.58 -8.00
N GLU A 245 28.24 2.25 -8.04
CA GLU A 245 28.58 1.44 -6.85
C GLU A 245 29.88 1.93 -6.24
N ARG A 246 29.77 2.66 -5.16
CA ARG A 246 30.93 2.88 -4.27
C ARG A 246 31.08 1.62 -3.43
N ARG A 247 32.28 1.05 -3.35
CA ARG A 247 32.58 -0.15 -2.57
C ARG A 247 31.90 -0.08 -1.18
N GLY A 248 30.98 -0.99 -0.91
CA GLY A 248 30.33 -1.13 0.39
C GLY A 248 28.95 -0.48 0.54
N VAL A 249 28.32 0.01 -0.53
CA VAL A 249 26.92 0.46 -0.51
C VAL A 249 26.09 -0.52 -1.32
N TYR A 250 25.24 -1.28 -0.65
CA TYR A 250 24.24 -2.11 -1.31
C TYR A 250 23.02 -1.26 -1.64
N CYS A 251 22.54 -1.37 -2.87
CA CYS A 251 21.22 -0.86 -3.26
C CYS A 251 20.20 -1.95 -2.90
N PRO A 252 19.38 -1.78 -1.86
CA PRO A 252 18.43 -2.80 -1.47
C PRO A 252 17.37 -2.97 -2.56
N THR A 253 17.19 -4.19 -3.04
CA THR A 253 16.08 -4.61 -3.90
C THR A 253 15.11 -5.38 -3.03
N PHE A 254 14.00 -4.75 -2.65
CA PHE A 254 12.91 -5.37 -1.91
C PHE A 254 11.86 -5.97 -2.84
#